data_2ca74495df32037bb49e0d2ece97426e
#
_entry.id   2ca74495df32037bb49e0d2ece97426e
#
_cell.length_a   1.000
_cell.length_b   1.000
_cell.length_c   1.000
_cell.angle_alpha   90.00
_cell.angle_beta   90.00
_cell.angle_gamma   90.00
#
_symmetry.space_group_name_H-M   'P 1'
#
loop_
_entity.id
_entity.type
_entity.pdbx_description
1 polymer ?
#
loop_
_entity_poly.entity_id
_entity_poly.type
_entity_poly.pdbx_seq_one_letter_code
_entity_poly.pdbx_strand_id
1 'polypeptide(L)'
;MDSWSHPQFEKGALDIGSPFHLSPPRNNLFVISNLGQLNQVQSLIKIQKLTNNLLVILYTSKNLKMPKLVHQSANKNLFESIYLFELPRSPNNITPKKLLYIYHSYKKILNIIQPAHLYMLSFTGHYSYLISIAKKKNITTHLIDEGTGTYAPLLESFSYHPTTLERYLIGNNLNIKGYIDHFDILHVPFPEYAKKIFNAKKYNRFFAHAGGISVNNNIANLQKKYQISKNDYIFVSQRYPISDDLYYKSIVEILNSISLQIKGKIFIKLHPKEMGNNYVMSLFLNMVEINPRLVVINEPPFLIEPLIYLTNPKGIIGLASSSLIYTPLLSPSTQCLSIGELIINLIQKYSMVENTEMIQVHLEIIKKFNFINILNDLNGVISNPLFKTEETFETLLKSAEFAYKSKNYFQAIFYWQLASKNNITLLGHKALWYYNALYNVKQIYKMEYSDIIYIDNISVDFHSKDKLTWEKIKHYYYSADNRIGRDRAAALEHHHHHH
;
A
#
# COMPACT_ATOMS: atom_id res chain seq x y z
N MET A 1 26.90 30.91 -3.96
CA MET A 1 27.61 29.66 -3.65
C MET A 1 26.74 28.48 -4.08
N ASP A 2 27.34 27.58 -4.75
CA ASP A 2 26.62 26.40 -5.16
C ASP A 2 26.38 25.50 -3.95
N SER A 3 25.11 25.28 -3.58
CA SER A 3 24.72 24.40 -2.48
C SER A 3 25.20 22.95 -2.67
N TRP A 4 25.67 22.60 -3.87
CA TRP A 4 26.20 21.28 -4.21
C TRP A 4 27.67 21.07 -3.82
N SER A 5 28.41 22.13 -3.48
CA SER A 5 29.83 22.04 -3.19
C SER A 5 30.15 21.73 -1.73
N HIS A 6 29.22 21.93 -0.80
CA HIS A 6 29.44 21.72 0.63
C HIS A 6 28.32 20.92 1.28
N PRO A 7 28.63 19.78 1.89
CA PRO A 7 27.66 19.08 2.71
C PRO A 7 27.33 19.90 3.95
N GLN A 8 26.05 20.02 4.26
CA GLN A 8 25.60 20.75 5.44
C GLN A 8 24.89 19.81 6.38
N PHE A 9 25.28 19.82 7.63
CA PHE A 9 24.54 19.23 8.72
C PHE A 9 23.66 20.28 9.35
N GLU A 10 22.35 20.10 9.24
CA GLU A 10 21.40 20.87 10.03
C GLU A 10 21.14 20.13 11.33
N LYS A 11 21.41 20.80 12.44
CA LYS A 11 21.08 20.22 13.74
C LYS A 11 19.56 20.15 13.88
N GLY A 12 19.09 19.01 14.40
CA GLY A 12 17.71 18.86 14.82
C GLY A 12 17.41 19.75 16.02
N ALA A 13 16.27 19.52 16.69
CA ALA A 13 15.87 20.30 17.87
C ALA A 13 16.83 20.11 19.08
N LEU A 14 17.68 19.10 19.03
CA LEU A 14 18.70 18.89 20.05
C LEU A 14 19.97 19.63 19.65
N ASP A 15 20.24 20.75 20.27
CA ASP A 15 21.51 21.42 20.11
C ASP A 15 22.55 20.73 21.00
N ILE A 16 23.21 19.74 20.44
CA ILE A 16 24.12 18.87 21.19
C ILE A 16 25.57 19.18 20.86
N GLY A 17 25.86 20.36 20.42
CA GLY A 17 27.22 20.70 20.07
C GLY A 17 27.66 20.04 18.75
N SER A 18 28.94 20.17 18.48
CA SER A 18 29.53 19.66 17.23
C SER A 18 29.75 18.15 17.27
N PRO A 19 29.45 17.40 16.16
CA PRO A 19 29.81 16.00 16.09
C PRO A 19 31.31 15.72 16.17
N PHE A 20 32.15 16.74 16.01
CA PHE A 20 33.60 16.63 16.17
C PHE A 20 34.07 16.30 17.59
N HIS A 21 33.20 16.48 18.60
CA HIS A 21 33.53 16.22 20.01
C HIS A 21 33.10 14.84 20.48
N LEU A 22 32.58 14.00 19.59
CA LEU A 22 32.22 12.64 19.95
C LEU A 22 33.48 11.78 20.09
N SER A 23 33.69 11.30 21.31
CA SER A 23 34.85 10.48 21.65
C SER A 23 34.51 8.99 21.71
N PRO A 24 35.49 8.07 21.65
CA PRO A 24 35.26 6.66 21.90
C PRO A 24 34.60 6.42 23.28
N PRO A 25 33.75 5.37 23.44
CA PRO A 25 33.52 4.32 22.47
C PRO A 25 32.78 4.84 21.25
N ARG A 26 33.15 4.32 20.08
CA ARG A 26 32.60 4.77 18.79
C ARG A 26 31.10 4.50 18.73
N ASN A 27 30.41 5.38 18.02
CA ASN A 27 28.97 5.37 17.94
C ASN A 27 28.42 4.41 16.90
N ASN A 28 27.15 4.09 17.07
CA ASN A 28 26.30 3.52 16.03
C ASN A 28 25.69 4.67 15.23
N LEU A 29 25.83 4.62 13.93
CA LEU A 29 25.23 5.60 13.02
C LEU A 29 24.07 4.98 12.30
N PHE A 30 22.88 5.54 12.45
CA PHE A 30 21.66 5.13 11.76
C PHE A 30 21.30 6.18 10.72
N VAL A 31 21.06 5.74 9.48
CA VAL A 31 20.71 6.64 8.37
C VAL A 31 19.34 6.28 7.86
N ILE A 32 18.39 7.21 7.94
CA ILE A 32 16.99 7.01 7.60
C ILE A 32 16.45 8.17 6.76
N SER A 33 15.29 7.98 6.16
CA SER A 33 14.61 9.01 5.37
C SER A 33 13.10 9.10 5.58
N ASN A 34 12.47 8.19 6.34
CA ASN A 34 11.04 8.21 6.56
C ASN A 34 10.64 7.64 7.92
N LEU A 35 9.34 7.77 8.23
CA LEU A 35 8.79 7.35 9.52
C LEU A 35 8.84 5.84 9.75
N GLY A 36 8.60 5.04 8.71
CA GLY A 36 8.70 3.58 8.79
C GLY A 36 10.11 3.14 9.16
N GLN A 37 11.12 3.74 8.52
CA GLN A 37 12.52 3.47 8.83
C GLN A 37 12.89 3.88 10.26
N LEU A 38 12.37 5.02 10.74
CA LEU A 38 12.55 5.42 12.13
C LEU A 38 12.03 4.37 13.10
N ASN A 39 10.84 3.85 12.86
CA ASN A 39 10.26 2.80 13.70
C ASN A 39 11.12 1.54 13.73
N GLN A 40 11.64 1.11 12.59
CA GLN A 40 12.56 -0.03 12.50
C GLN A 40 13.82 0.20 13.34
N VAL A 41 14.43 1.35 13.19
CA VAL A 41 15.63 1.73 13.92
C VAL A 41 15.39 1.76 15.44
N GLN A 42 14.35 2.44 15.86
CA GLN A 42 14.04 2.56 17.29
C GLN A 42 13.71 1.21 17.94
N SER A 43 12.98 0.36 17.21
CA SER A 43 12.69 -0.99 17.67
C SER A 43 13.96 -1.83 17.83
N LEU A 44 14.89 -1.73 16.87
CA LEU A 44 16.17 -2.44 16.94
C LEU A 44 16.99 -1.97 18.14
N ILE A 45 17.08 -0.65 18.35
CA ILE A 45 17.80 -0.07 19.48
C ILE A 45 17.23 -0.59 20.82
N LYS A 46 15.91 -0.60 20.95
CA LYS A 46 15.24 -1.07 22.16
C LYS A 46 15.46 -2.57 22.40
N ILE A 47 15.28 -3.38 21.36
CA ILE A 47 15.38 -4.85 21.45
C ILE A 47 16.82 -5.26 21.76
N GLN A 48 17.80 -4.68 21.07
CA GLN A 48 19.22 -5.01 21.25
C GLN A 48 19.91 -4.17 22.32
N LYS A 49 19.22 -3.23 22.94
CA LYS A 49 19.74 -2.34 23.99
C LYS A 49 21.01 -1.60 23.54
N LEU A 50 20.95 -1.04 22.33
CA LEU A 50 22.06 -0.31 21.75
C LEU A 50 22.24 1.05 22.43
N THR A 51 23.48 1.45 22.63
CA THR A 51 23.87 2.74 23.22
C THR A 51 24.80 3.50 22.28
N ASN A 52 25.03 4.78 22.55
CA ASN A 52 25.87 5.66 21.73
C ASN A 52 25.37 5.76 20.29
N ASN A 53 24.08 6.04 20.13
CA ASN A 53 23.41 6.06 18.84
C ASN A 53 23.32 7.48 18.29
N LEU A 54 23.67 7.62 17.01
CA LEU A 54 23.50 8.84 16.25
C LEU A 54 22.51 8.59 15.12
N LEU A 55 21.63 9.53 14.88
CA LEU A 55 20.63 9.45 13.81
C LEU A 55 20.90 10.54 12.77
N VAL A 56 20.97 10.15 11.51
CA VAL A 56 20.98 11.06 10.37
C VAL A 56 19.69 10.85 9.58
N ILE A 57 18.94 11.93 9.41
CA ILE A 57 17.71 11.94 8.62
C ILE A 57 18.04 12.59 7.26
N LEU A 58 18.00 11.79 6.19
CA LEU A 58 18.20 12.27 4.83
C LEU A 58 16.90 12.88 4.30
N TYR A 59 16.99 14.01 3.62
CA TYR A 59 15.82 14.64 3.02
C TYR A 59 16.22 15.43 1.78
N THR A 60 15.23 15.81 0.97
CA THR A 60 15.38 16.73 -0.14
C THR A 60 14.57 17.99 0.12
N SER A 61 15.01 19.15 -0.39
CA SER A 61 14.30 20.40 -0.22
C SER A 61 12.88 20.41 -0.80
N LYS A 62 12.58 19.47 -1.67
CA LYS A 62 11.25 19.29 -2.27
C LYS A 62 10.19 18.78 -1.27
N ASN A 63 10.60 18.04 -0.25
CA ASN A 63 9.69 17.49 0.75
C ASN A 63 10.24 17.78 2.15
N LEU A 64 9.79 18.87 2.75
CA LEU A 64 10.20 19.27 4.09
C LEU A 64 9.28 18.71 5.20
N LYS A 65 8.09 18.25 4.84
CA LYS A 65 7.12 17.71 5.82
C LYS A 65 7.63 16.41 6.44
N MET A 66 8.16 15.49 5.63
CA MET A 66 8.63 14.19 6.11
C MET A 66 9.79 14.31 7.10
N PRO A 67 10.89 15.06 6.81
CA PRO A 67 11.97 15.18 7.77
C PRO A 67 11.53 15.83 9.09
N LYS A 68 10.61 16.80 9.06
CA LYS A 68 10.05 17.39 10.27
C LYS A 68 9.26 16.37 11.08
N LEU A 69 8.41 15.58 10.42
CA LEU A 69 7.64 14.53 11.08
C LEU A 69 8.54 13.47 11.71
N VAL A 70 9.54 13.00 10.99
CA VAL A 70 10.51 12.02 11.48
C VAL A 70 11.25 12.58 12.70
N HIS A 71 11.72 13.81 12.61
CA HIS A 71 12.43 14.47 13.70
C HIS A 71 11.55 14.61 14.94
N GLN A 72 10.31 15.05 14.77
CA GLN A 72 9.35 15.21 15.88
C GLN A 72 8.97 13.87 16.51
N SER A 73 8.90 12.81 15.70
CA SER A 73 8.51 11.47 16.15
C SER A 73 9.66 10.70 16.79
N ALA A 74 10.90 11.13 16.59
CA ALA A 74 12.06 10.46 17.14
C ALA A 74 12.06 10.52 18.68
N ASN A 75 12.30 9.37 19.31
CA ASN A 75 12.50 9.28 20.74
C ASN A 75 13.92 9.76 21.09
N LYS A 76 14.00 10.95 21.61
CA LYS A 76 15.29 11.61 21.87
C LYS A 76 16.12 10.94 22.96
N ASN A 77 15.51 10.08 23.77
CA ASN A 77 16.24 9.30 24.76
C ASN A 77 17.04 8.14 24.14
N LEU A 78 16.74 7.77 22.91
CA LEU A 78 17.44 6.70 22.20
C LEU A 78 18.69 7.17 21.44
N PHE A 79 18.80 8.48 21.19
CA PHE A 79 19.87 9.05 20.38
C PHE A 79 20.63 10.13 21.12
N GLU A 80 21.95 10.12 21.02
CA GLU A 80 22.80 11.20 21.53
C GLU A 80 22.65 12.47 20.69
N SER A 81 22.50 12.29 19.37
CA SER A 81 22.35 13.39 18.42
C SER A 81 21.46 12.98 17.27
N ILE A 82 20.70 13.93 16.75
CA ILE A 82 19.86 13.78 15.57
C ILE A 82 20.23 14.89 14.57
N TYR A 83 20.67 14.52 13.37
CA TYR A 83 21.08 15.44 12.33
C TYR A 83 20.17 15.33 11.13
N LEU A 84 19.82 16.47 10.55
CA LEU A 84 19.15 16.56 9.25
C LEU A 84 20.21 16.78 8.16
N PHE A 85 20.17 15.97 7.12
CA PHE A 85 21.13 16.07 6.02
C PHE A 85 20.40 16.18 4.69
N GLU A 86 20.62 17.32 4.00
CA GLU A 86 19.96 17.60 2.73
C GLU A 86 20.69 16.94 1.56
N LEU A 87 19.92 16.22 0.73
CA LEU A 87 20.34 15.66 -0.54
C LEU A 87 19.89 16.55 -1.71
N PRO A 88 20.56 16.44 -2.87
CA PRO A 88 20.11 17.13 -4.08
C PRO A 88 18.65 16.81 -4.44
N ARG A 89 17.92 17.83 -4.92
CA ARG A 89 16.63 17.65 -5.55
C ARG A 89 16.76 16.64 -6.70
N SER A 90 15.84 15.72 -6.85
CA SER A 90 15.81 14.73 -7.93
C SER A 90 17.01 13.78 -7.93
N PRO A 91 17.14 12.92 -6.89
CA PRO A 91 18.19 11.90 -6.87
C PRO A 91 18.08 10.90 -8.03
N ASN A 92 16.95 10.87 -8.75
CA ASN A 92 16.74 9.99 -9.91
C ASN A 92 17.37 10.52 -11.20
N ASN A 93 17.65 11.83 -11.31
CA ASN A 93 18.36 12.44 -12.41
C ASN A 93 19.74 12.88 -11.93
N ILE A 94 20.56 11.93 -11.54
CA ILE A 94 21.87 12.20 -10.97
C ILE A 94 22.83 12.58 -12.10
N THR A 95 23.17 13.87 -12.17
CA THR A 95 24.28 14.36 -12.98
C THR A 95 25.61 13.95 -12.34
N PRO A 96 26.71 13.88 -13.07
CA PRO A 96 28.04 13.62 -12.49
C PRO A 96 28.38 14.55 -11.32
N LYS A 97 27.99 15.81 -11.40
CA LYS A 97 28.22 16.80 -10.34
C LYS A 97 27.44 16.45 -9.06
N LYS A 98 26.17 16.08 -9.19
CA LYS A 98 25.34 15.66 -8.05
C LYS A 98 25.85 14.37 -7.41
N LEU A 99 26.28 13.42 -8.23
CA LEU A 99 26.85 12.17 -7.77
C LEU A 99 28.11 12.43 -6.93
N LEU A 100 29.03 13.24 -7.42
CA LEU A 100 30.23 13.62 -6.68
C LEU A 100 29.91 14.35 -5.37
N TYR A 101 28.92 15.24 -5.39
CA TYR A 101 28.46 15.92 -4.19
C TYR A 101 27.98 14.92 -3.14
N ILE A 102 27.12 13.98 -3.52
CA ILE A 102 26.60 12.96 -2.60
C ILE A 102 27.76 12.09 -2.07
N TYR A 103 28.64 11.62 -2.95
CA TYR A 103 29.76 10.79 -2.57
C TYR A 103 30.68 11.50 -1.55
N HIS A 104 31.10 12.72 -1.84
CA HIS A 104 31.94 13.50 -0.93
C HIS A 104 31.22 13.87 0.38
N SER A 105 29.92 14.11 0.32
CA SER A 105 29.12 14.36 1.51
C SER A 105 29.10 13.16 2.44
N TYR A 106 28.87 11.96 1.91
CA TYR A 106 28.90 10.73 2.70
C TYR A 106 30.28 10.46 3.27
N LYS A 107 31.33 10.67 2.46
CA LYS A 107 32.71 10.53 2.92
C LYS A 107 33.01 11.48 4.09
N LYS A 108 32.55 12.72 3.99
CA LYS A 108 32.72 13.72 5.07
C LYS A 108 31.97 13.33 6.33
N ILE A 109 30.71 12.85 6.22
CA ILE A 109 29.92 12.38 7.35
C ILE A 109 30.68 11.28 8.10
N LEU A 110 31.16 10.28 7.39
CA LEU A 110 31.85 9.14 8.00
C LEU A 110 33.21 9.54 8.57
N ASN A 111 33.90 10.51 7.96
CA ASN A 111 35.16 11.04 8.50
C ASN A 111 34.96 11.84 9.80
N ILE A 112 33.85 12.58 9.88
CA ILE A 112 33.54 13.40 11.08
C ILE A 112 33.07 12.51 12.21
N ILE A 113 32.10 11.64 11.95
CA ILE A 113 31.43 10.84 12.98
C ILE A 113 32.31 9.67 13.41
N GLN A 114 33.04 9.06 12.49
CA GLN A 114 33.88 7.86 12.72
C GLN A 114 33.11 6.77 13.50
N PRO A 115 31.94 6.31 12.99
CA PRO A 115 31.18 5.30 13.70
C PRO A 115 31.89 3.94 13.66
N ALA A 116 31.65 3.12 14.69
CA ALA A 116 32.03 1.72 14.64
C ALA A 116 31.08 0.89 13.78
N HIS A 117 29.81 1.27 13.79
CA HIS A 117 28.73 0.58 13.11
C HIS A 117 27.88 1.56 12.28
N LEU A 118 27.58 1.19 11.04
CA LEU A 118 26.65 1.91 10.17
C LEU A 118 25.42 1.03 9.93
N TYR A 119 24.26 1.54 10.23
CA TYR A 119 22.97 0.88 10.03
C TYR A 119 22.21 1.56 8.90
N MET A 120 21.86 0.78 7.90
CA MET A 120 21.12 1.23 6.71
C MET A 120 19.86 0.39 6.55
N LEU A 121 18.86 0.95 5.87
CA LEU A 121 17.64 0.22 5.48
C LEU A 121 17.55 0.09 3.96
N SER A 122 18.12 1.04 3.23
CA SER A 122 18.19 1.01 1.77
C SER A 122 19.62 0.73 1.33
N PHE A 123 19.79 0.04 0.21
CA PHE A 123 21.12 -0.40 -0.26
C PHE A 123 21.36 -0.14 -1.75
N THR A 124 20.40 0.42 -2.47
CA THR A 124 20.50 0.73 -3.89
C THR A 124 20.68 2.22 -4.13
N GLY A 125 21.03 2.59 -5.36
CA GLY A 125 21.22 3.98 -5.73
C GLY A 125 22.36 4.63 -4.95
N HIS A 126 22.16 5.86 -4.51
CA HIS A 126 23.18 6.62 -3.77
C HIS A 126 23.54 5.99 -2.40
N TYR A 127 22.68 5.18 -1.83
CA TYR A 127 22.98 4.48 -0.56
C TYR A 127 24.18 3.53 -0.72
N SER A 128 24.39 2.96 -1.90
CA SER A 128 25.53 2.10 -2.18
C SER A 128 26.88 2.82 -2.01
N TYR A 129 26.91 4.13 -2.26
CA TYR A 129 28.13 4.93 -2.05
C TYR A 129 28.50 4.98 -0.58
N LEU A 130 27.51 5.20 0.28
CA LEU A 130 27.73 5.24 1.73
C LEU A 130 28.23 3.90 2.27
N ILE A 131 27.65 2.80 1.80
CA ILE A 131 28.05 1.45 2.17
C ILE A 131 29.51 1.19 1.72
N SER A 132 29.84 1.52 0.48
CA SER A 132 31.19 1.33 -0.08
C SER A 132 32.24 2.11 0.69
N ILE A 133 31.96 3.37 1.02
CA ILE A 133 32.87 4.20 1.80
C ILE A 133 33.08 3.61 3.20
N ALA A 134 31.99 3.18 3.83
CA ALA A 134 32.04 2.54 5.14
C ALA A 134 32.94 1.29 5.15
N LYS A 135 32.80 0.44 4.13
CA LYS A 135 33.63 -0.77 3.99
C LYS A 135 35.11 -0.43 3.83
N LYS A 136 35.45 0.59 3.05
CA LYS A 136 36.84 1.04 2.89
C LYS A 136 37.43 1.56 4.20
N LYS A 137 36.60 2.02 5.12
CA LYS A 137 37.01 2.51 6.45
C LYS A 137 36.94 1.45 7.55
N ASN A 138 36.65 0.21 7.19
CA ASN A 138 36.48 -0.91 8.13
C ASN A 138 35.37 -0.67 9.16
N ILE A 139 34.32 0.05 8.77
CA ILE A 139 33.11 0.22 9.56
C ILE A 139 32.25 -1.03 9.37
N THR A 140 31.74 -1.58 10.47
CA THR A 140 30.79 -2.71 10.38
C THR A 140 29.47 -2.22 9.81
N THR A 141 29.03 -2.82 8.73
CA THR A 141 27.81 -2.43 8.04
C THR A 141 26.64 -3.36 8.36
N HIS A 142 25.51 -2.75 8.67
CA HIS A 142 24.27 -3.45 9.01
C HIS A 142 23.16 -3.05 8.05
N LEU A 143 22.37 -4.02 7.61
CA LEU A 143 21.12 -3.78 6.91
C LEU A 143 19.95 -4.17 7.81
N ILE A 144 19.02 -3.25 7.99
CA ILE A 144 17.76 -3.49 8.69
C ILE A 144 16.66 -3.64 7.64
N ASP A 145 15.80 -4.61 7.81
CA ASP A 145 14.65 -4.83 6.94
C ASP A 145 13.78 -3.58 6.82
N GLU A 146 13.37 -3.21 5.60
CA GLU A 146 12.43 -2.11 5.38
C GLU A 146 11.14 -2.53 4.65
N GLY A 147 10.95 -3.81 4.41
CA GLY A 147 9.77 -4.35 3.73
C GLY A 147 10.11 -5.05 2.43
N THR A 148 9.23 -4.92 1.42
CA THR A 148 9.38 -5.61 0.14
C THR A 148 10.67 -5.24 -0.58
N GLY A 149 11.14 -4.00 -0.44
CA GLY A 149 12.39 -3.55 -1.07
C GLY A 149 13.62 -4.35 -0.66
N THR A 150 13.66 -4.82 0.58
CA THR A 150 14.75 -5.68 1.06
C THR A 150 14.84 -6.99 0.28
N TYR A 151 13.72 -7.50 -0.20
CA TYR A 151 13.62 -8.79 -0.90
C TYR A 151 13.54 -8.66 -2.42
N ALA A 152 13.61 -7.45 -2.96
CA ALA A 152 13.61 -7.21 -4.40
C ALA A 152 14.67 -8.02 -5.17
N PRO A 153 15.90 -8.23 -4.63
CA PRO A 153 16.90 -9.05 -5.32
C PRO A 153 16.58 -10.53 -5.44
N LEU A 154 15.46 -11.04 -4.86
CA LEU A 154 14.97 -12.39 -5.15
C LEU A 154 14.48 -12.52 -6.60
N LEU A 155 14.16 -11.41 -7.25
CA LEU A 155 13.71 -11.42 -8.64
C LEU A 155 14.90 -11.59 -9.59
N GLU A 156 14.73 -12.45 -10.60
CA GLU A 156 15.73 -12.61 -11.67
C GLU A 156 15.91 -11.33 -12.48
N SER A 157 14.83 -10.56 -12.62
CA SER A 157 14.82 -9.27 -13.33
C SER A 157 15.51 -8.15 -12.56
N PHE A 158 15.80 -8.34 -11.28
CA PHE A 158 16.50 -7.34 -10.49
C PHE A 158 17.89 -7.08 -11.07
N SER A 159 18.13 -5.86 -11.50
CA SER A 159 19.41 -5.45 -12.07
C SER A 159 19.75 -4.02 -11.68
N TYR A 160 21.01 -3.81 -11.38
CA TYR A 160 21.58 -2.50 -11.15
C TYR A 160 22.82 -2.34 -12.03
N HIS A 161 22.82 -1.33 -12.90
CA HIS A 161 23.92 -1.06 -13.80
C HIS A 161 24.59 0.25 -13.39
N PRO A 162 25.69 0.19 -12.62
CA PRO A 162 26.41 1.39 -12.23
C PRO A 162 27.01 2.08 -13.46
N THR A 163 27.00 3.41 -13.46
CA THR A 163 27.66 4.21 -14.47
C THR A 163 29.17 4.06 -14.37
N THR A 164 29.92 4.50 -15.40
CA THR A 164 31.39 4.48 -15.37
C THR A 164 31.95 5.28 -14.19
N LEU A 165 31.33 6.43 -13.88
CA LEU A 165 31.75 7.26 -12.74
C LEU A 165 31.48 6.55 -11.41
N GLU A 166 30.34 5.89 -11.27
CA GLU A 166 30.05 5.10 -10.07
C GLU A 166 31.05 3.98 -9.89
N ARG A 167 31.40 3.25 -10.95
CA ARG A 167 32.42 2.20 -10.91
C ARG A 167 33.78 2.72 -10.50
N TYR A 168 34.15 3.91 -10.97
CA TYR A 168 35.39 4.56 -10.57
C TYR A 168 35.40 4.89 -9.07
N LEU A 169 34.32 5.44 -8.54
CA LEU A 169 34.22 5.86 -7.15
C LEU A 169 34.15 4.70 -6.16
N ILE A 170 33.43 3.65 -6.49
CA ILE A 170 33.07 2.55 -5.58
C ILE A 170 33.74 1.22 -5.93
N GLY A 171 34.41 1.11 -7.09
CA GLY A 171 35.20 -0.05 -7.49
C GLY A 171 34.72 -0.72 -8.77
N ASN A 172 35.67 -1.28 -9.53
CA ASN A 172 35.43 -1.86 -10.86
C ASN A 172 34.69 -3.20 -10.84
N ASN A 173 34.76 -3.95 -9.74
CA ASN A 173 34.15 -5.28 -9.62
C ASN A 173 32.72 -5.24 -9.08
N LEU A 174 32.15 -4.05 -8.91
CA LEU A 174 30.79 -3.91 -8.41
C LEU A 174 29.80 -4.19 -9.52
N ASN A 175 29.01 -5.19 -9.31
CA ASN A 175 27.77 -5.44 -10.02
C ASN A 175 26.63 -5.34 -9.01
N ILE A 176 25.43 -5.69 -9.40
CA ILE A 176 24.30 -5.64 -8.50
C ILE A 176 24.51 -6.44 -7.21
N LYS A 177 25.14 -7.61 -7.30
CA LYS A 177 25.45 -8.45 -6.15
C LYS A 177 26.56 -7.87 -5.29
N GLY A 178 27.49 -7.13 -5.90
CA GLY A 178 28.58 -6.47 -5.20
C GLY A 178 28.10 -5.47 -4.14
N TYR A 179 27.07 -4.71 -4.42
CA TYR A 179 26.46 -3.81 -3.43
C TYR A 179 25.84 -4.56 -2.27
N ILE A 180 25.20 -5.69 -2.56
CA ILE A 180 24.53 -6.54 -1.57
C ILE A 180 25.56 -7.19 -0.63
N ASP A 181 26.70 -7.57 -1.15
CA ASP A 181 27.77 -8.23 -0.40
C ASP A 181 28.50 -7.30 0.57
N HIS A 182 28.23 -6.00 0.53
CA HIS A 182 28.85 -5.04 1.44
C HIS A 182 28.29 -5.04 2.87
N PHE A 183 27.18 -5.73 3.13
CA PHE A 183 26.67 -5.82 4.48
C PHE A 183 27.31 -6.93 5.29
N ASP A 184 27.75 -6.60 6.51
CA ASP A 184 28.31 -7.59 7.43
C ASP A 184 27.23 -8.32 8.21
N ILE A 185 26.21 -7.59 8.63
CA ILE A 185 25.14 -8.12 9.51
C ILE A 185 23.79 -7.67 8.97
N LEU A 186 22.85 -8.61 8.90
CA LEU A 186 21.47 -8.33 8.55
C LEU A 186 20.55 -8.51 9.77
N HIS A 187 19.57 -7.62 9.88
CA HIS A 187 18.51 -7.69 10.89
C HIS A 187 17.18 -7.79 10.17
N VAL A 188 16.66 -9.01 10.05
CA VAL A 188 15.53 -9.32 9.14
C VAL A 188 14.56 -10.30 9.78
N PRO A 189 13.25 -10.19 9.48
CA PRO A 189 12.25 -11.14 9.99
C PRO A 189 12.31 -12.50 9.29
N PHE A 190 12.86 -12.58 8.08
CA PHE A 190 12.93 -13.80 7.27
C PHE A 190 14.37 -14.11 6.84
N PRO A 191 15.26 -14.56 7.77
CA PRO A 191 16.64 -14.88 7.43
C PRO A 191 16.78 -15.89 6.30
N GLU A 192 15.87 -16.86 6.18
CA GLU A 192 15.90 -17.89 5.15
C GLU A 192 15.73 -17.31 3.73
N TYR A 193 14.97 -16.24 3.57
CA TYR A 193 14.86 -15.51 2.31
C TYR A 193 16.07 -14.60 2.07
N ALA A 194 16.52 -13.92 3.12
CA ALA A 194 17.67 -13.02 3.04
C ALA A 194 18.97 -13.77 2.67
N LYS A 195 19.16 -14.99 3.14
CA LYS A 195 20.32 -15.82 2.79
C LYS A 195 20.40 -16.16 1.31
N LYS A 196 19.28 -16.14 0.60
CA LYS A 196 19.26 -16.36 -0.85
C LYS A 196 19.73 -15.13 -1.64
N ILE A 197 19.73 -13.98 -1.01
CA ILE A 197 20.04 -12.69 -1.63
C ILE A 197 21.43 -12.20 -1.21
N PHE A 198 21.65 -12.15 0.10
CA PHE A 198 22.82 -11.50 0.71
C PHE A 198 23.88 -12.52 1.11
N ASN A 199 25.12 -12.07 1.09
CA ASN A 199 26.27 -12.84 1.59
C ASN A 199 26.82 -12.10 2.82
N ALA A 200 26.11 -12.15 3.92
CA ALA A 200 26.50 -11.50 5.16
C ALA A 200 27.16 -12.48 6.13
N LYS A 201 27.95 -11.98 7.06
CA LYS A 201 28.60 -12.78 8.10
C LYS A 201 27.61 -13.27 9.15
N LYS A 202 26.56 -12.48 9.41
CA LYS A 202 25.57 -12.79 10.45
C LYS A 202 24.18 -12.34 9.99
N TYR A 203 23.17 -13.18 10.30
CA TYR A 203 21.77 -12.91 10.05
C TYR A 203 21.02 -12.98 11.37
N ASN A 204 20.62 -11.83 11.90
CA ASN A 204 19.80 -11.74 13.11
C ASN A 204 18.33 -11.78 12.75
N ARG A 205 17.58 -12.67 13.38
CA ARG A 205 16.12 -12.61 13.27
C ARG A 205 15.64 -11.39 14.05
N PHE A 206 15.04 -10.45 13.36
CA PHE A 206 14.56 -9.21 13.92
C PHE A 206 13.24 -8.82 13.26
N PHE A 207 12.25 -8.48 14.08
CA PHE A 207 10.99 -7.94 13.61
C PHE A 207 10.59 -6.75 14.48
N ALA A 208 10.38 -5.58 13.86
CA ALA A 208 10.20 -4.31 14.55
C ALA A 208 8.92 -4.24 15.41
N HIS A 209 7.93 -5.05 15.10
CA HIS A 209 6.64 -5.06 15.80
C HIS A 209 6.45 -6.31 16.66
N ALA A 210 7.51 -7.06 16.91
CA ALA A 210 7.43 -8.30 17.69
C ALA A 210 6.84 -8.07 19.07
N GLY A 211 5.93 -8.98 19.48
CA GLY A 211 5.34 -8.95 20.81
C GLY A 211 4.56 -7.67 21.15
N GLY A 212 4.10 -6.93 20.13
CA GLY A 212 3.33 -5.71 20.33
C GLY A 212 4.14 -4.51 20.82
N ILE A 213 5.46 -4.55 20.69
CA ILE A 213 6.36 -3.48 21.15
C ILE A 213 6.03 -2.09 20.58
N SER A 214 5.46 -2.04 19.40
CA SER A 214 5.06 -0.79 18.72
C SER A 214 3.62 -0.35 19.00
N VAL A 215 2.86 -1.10 19.79
CA VAL A 215 1.52 -0.71 20.21
C VAL A 215 1.64 0.44 21.20
N ASN A 216 0.96 1.54 20.92
CA ASN A 216 0.92 2.74 21.76
C ASN A 216 -0.52 3.14 22.07
N ASN A 217 -0.70 4.19 22.87
CA ASN A 217 -2.01 4.68 23.26
C ASN A 217 -2.86 5.13 22.04
N ASN A 218 -2.23 5.72 21.03
CA ASN A 218 -2.93 6.15 19.81
C ASN A 218 -3.54 4.96 19.07
N ILE A 219 -2.80 3.86 18.95
CA ILE A 219 -3.29 2.62 18.32
C ILE A 219 -4.42 2.01 19.15
N ALA A 220 -4.26 1.94 20.48
CA ALA A 220 -5.31 1.42 21.36
C ALA A 220 -6.59 2.26 21.25
N ASN A 221 -6.48 3.58 21.23
CA ASN A 221 -7.61 4.48 21.07
C ASN A 221 -8.29 4.32 19.70
N LEU A 222 -7.50 4.14 18.64
CA LEU A 222 -8.01 3.90 17.30
C LEU A 222 -8.82 2.61 17.25
N GLN A 223 -8.31 1.53 17.84
CA GLN A 223 -9.02 0.26 17.90
C GLN A 223 -10.35 0.40 18.65
N LYS A 224 -10.37 1.14 19.77
CA LYS A 224 -11.60 1.40 20.53
C LYS A 224 -12.62 2.21 19.72
N LYS A 225 -12.15 3.24 19.02
CA LYS A 225 -13.00 4.11 18.21
C LYS A 225 -13.69 3.37 17.07
N TYR A 226 -12.93 2.56 16.31
CA TYR A 226 -13.45 1.86 15.14
C TYR A 226 -14.00 0.47 15.43
N GLN A 227 -13.70 -0.09 16.59
CA GLN A 227 -14.17 -1.42 17.03
C GLN A 227 -13.88 -2.52 16.01
N ILE A 228 -12.66 -2.50 15.46
CA ILE A 228 -12.22 -3.51 14.50
C ILE A 228 -12.16 -4.87 15.21
N SER A 229 -12.81 -5.87 14.63
CA SER A 229 -12.94 -7.20 15.20
C SER A 229 -12.28 -8.28 14.36
N LYS A 230 -12.27 -9.52 14.88
CA LYS A 230 -11.77 -10.71 14.19
C LYS A 230 -12.54 -11.08 12.92
N ASN A 231 -13.72 -10.50 12.71
CA ASN A 231 -14.54 -10.74 11.51
C ASN A 231 -14.29 -9.70 10.43
N ASP A 232 -13.54 -8.65 10.74
CA ASP A 232 -13.31 -7.52 9.85
C ASP A 232 -12.05 -7.69 9.03
N TYR A 233 -11.96 -6.90 7.97
CA TYR A 233 -10.81 -6.82 7.07
C TYR A 233 -10.21 -5.42 7.13
N ILE A 234 -8.93 -5.31 6.88
CA ILE A 234 -8.26 -4.01 6.73
C ILE A 234 -7.65 -3.96 5.34
N PHE A 235 -8.00 -2.92 4.59
CA PHE A 235 -7.35 -2.60 3.32
C PHE A 235 -6.26 -1.57 3.55
N VAL A 236 -5.05 -1.88 3.11
CA VAL A 236 -3.88 -0.99 3.20
C VAL A 236 -3.56 -0.47 1.81
N SER A 237 -3.82 0.82 1.59
CA SER A 237 -3.60 1.46 0.31
C SER A 237 -2.13 1.74 0.03
N GLN A 238 -1.76 1.66 -1.24
CA GLN A 238 -0.46 2.07 -1.75
C GLN A 238 -0.66 3.03 -2.91
N ARG A 239 0.27 3.96 -3.10
CA ARG A 239 0.27 4.84 -4.26
C ARG A 239 1.18 4.30 -5.35
N TYR A 240 0.66 4.37 -6.58
CA TYR A 240 1.40 4.04 -7.79
C TYR A 240 1.27 5.17 -8.82
N PRO A 241 2.23 5.31 -9.76
CA PRO A 241 2.21 6.39 -10.77
C PRO A 241 1.22 6.08 -11.88
N ILE A 242 -0.04 5.99 -11.53
CA ILE A 242 -1.19 5.74 -12.42
C ILE A 242 -2.17 6.88 -12.21
N SER A 243 -2.96 7.23 -13.22
CA SER A 243 -3.95 8.29 -13.09
C SER A 243 -4.91 8.01 -11.94
N ASP A 244 -5.13 9.01 -11.08
CA ASP A 244 -5.94 8.87 -9.88
C ASP A 244 -7.35 8.38 -10.21
N ASP A 245 -7.94 8.87 -11.28
CA ASP A 245 -9.29 8.48 -11.69
C ASP A 245 -9.40 6.97 -11.92
N LEU A 246 -8.55 6.43 -12.77
CA LEU A 246 -8.59 5.00 -13.11
C LEU A 246 -8.17 4.11 -11.94
N TYR A 247 -7.10 4.49 -11.25
CA TYR A 247 -6.55 3.70 -10.14
C TYR A 247 -7.54 3.56 -8.99
N TYR A 248 -8.08 4.69 -8.50
CA TYR A 248 -8.96 4.66 -7.34
C TYR A 248 -10.36 4.13 -7.65
N LYS A 249 -10.87 4.38 -8.84
CA LYS A 249 -12.12 3.73 -9.27
C LYS A 249 -11.97 2.22 -9.34
N SER A 250 -10.85 1.72 -9.81
CA SER A 250 -10.55 0.28 -9.82
C SER A 250 -10.50 -0.29 -8.41
N ILE A 251 -9.86 0.40 -7.48
CA ILE A 251 -9.84 0.00 -6.07
C ILE A 251 -11.25 -0.04 -5.48
N VAL A 252 -12.03 1.01 -5.71
CA VAL A 252 -13.42 1.10 -5.22
C VAL A 252 -14.26 -0.06 -5.76
N GLU A 253 -14.16 -0.35 -7.05
CA GLU A 253 -14.88 -1.46 -7.66
C GLU A 253 -14.52 -2.80 -7.02
N ILE A 254 -13.24 -3.06 -6.81
CA ILE A 254 -12.78 -4.32 -6.20
C ILE A 254 -13.18 -4.40 -4.74
N LEU A 255 -13.02 -3.36 -3.95
CA LEU A 255 -13.41 -3.35 -2.54
C LEU A 255 -14.91 -3.54 -2.36
N ASN A 256 -15.72 -2.91 -3.20
CA ASN A 256 -17.16 -3.14 -3.21
C ASN A 256 -17.47 -4.61 -3.51
N SER A 257 -16.84 -5.19 -4.50
CA SER A 257 -17.06 -6.60 -4.86
C SER A 257 -16.65 -7.55 -3.74
N ILE A 258 -15.53 -7.29 -3.07
CA ILE A 258 -15.11 -8.09 -1.92
C ILE A 258 -16.10 -7.93 -0.77
N SER A 259 -16.56 -6.71 -0.48
CA SER A 259 -17.50 -6.46 0.59
C SER A 259 -18.82 -7.23 0.43
N LEU A 260 -19.19 -7.55 -0.80
CA LEU A 260 -20.35 -8.36 -1.12
C LEU A 260 -20.22 -9.83 -0.66
N GLN A 261 -19.01 -10.29 -0.40
CA GLN A 261 -18.69 -11.69 -0.14
C GLN A 261 -18.32 -11.96 1.32
N ILE A 262 -18.20 -10.94 2.15
CA ILE A 262 -17.72 -11.05 3.53
C ILE A 262 -18.84 -10.70 4.52
N LYS A 263 -18.71 -11.20 5.75
CA LYS A 263 -19.67 -10.87 6.84
C LYS A 263 -19.30 -9.57 7.54
N GLY A 264 -18.03 -9.32 7.77
CA GLY A 264 -17.53 -8.15 8.47
C GLY A 264 -17.45 -6.91 7.59
N LYS A 265 -16.74 -5.94 8.10
CA LYS A 265 -16.46 -4.67 7.41
C LYS A 265 -15.06 -4.68 6.83
N ILE A 266 -14.82 -3.80 5.86
CA ILE A 266 -13.48 -3.48 5.38
C ILE A 266 -13.14 -2.08 5.88
N PHE A 267 -12.12 -1.99 6.73
CA PHE A 267 -11.56 -0.73 7.20
C PHE A 267 -10.45 -0.31 6.24
N ILE A 268 -10.57 0.88 5.69
CA ILE A 268 -9.69 1.38 4.64
C ILE A 268 -8.68 2.33 5.24
N LYS A 269 -7.40 1.93 5.20
CA LYS A 269 -6.28 2.78 5.58
C LYS A 269 -5.66 3.39 4.34
N LEU A 270 -5.82 4.71 4.19
CA LEU A 270 -5.23 5.47 3.11
C LEU A 270 -3.85 6.01 3.49
N HIS A 271 -3.03 6.24 2.48
CA HIS A 271 -1.75 6.93 2.63
C HIS A 271 -2.01 8.42 2.97
N PRO A 272 -1.14 9.08 3.77
CA PRO A 272 -1.33 10.50 4.10
C PRO A 272 -1.51 11.41 2.88
N LYS A 273 -0.81 11.14 1.80
CA LYS A 273 -0.96 11.90 0.53
C LYS A 273 -2.33 11.70 -0.12
N GLU A 274 -2.92 10.52 0.05
CA GLU A 274 -4.27 10.24 -0.45
C GLU A 274 -5.33 10.96 0.39
N MET A 275 -5.13 11.00 1.71
CA MET A 275 -6.02 11.73 2.62
C MET A 275 -6.01 13.25 2.36
N GLY A 276 -4.89 13.79 1.88
CA GLY A 276 -4.78 15.20 1.47
C GLY A 276 -5.34 15.50 0.08
N ASN A 277 -5.76 14.50 -0.67
CA ASN A 277 -6.31 14.65 -2.02
C ASN A 277 -7.84 14.67 -1.98
N ASN A 278 -8.43 15.83 -2.26
CA ASN A 278 -9.89 16.03 -2.18
C ASN A 278 -10.67 15.10 -3.11
N TYR A 279 -10.15 14.84 -4.31
CA TYR A 279 -10.81 13.93 -5.25
C TYR A 279 -10.85 12.50 -4.70
N VAL A 280 -9.73 12.00 -4.23
CA VAL A 280 -9.62 10.64 -3.66
C VAL A 280 -10.51 10.49 -2.43
N MET A 281 -10.45 11.46 -1.52
CA MET A 281 -11.28 11.44 -0.31
C MET A 281 -12.77 11.49 -0.62
N SER A 282 -13.18 12.34 -1.58
CA SER A 282 -14.59 12.39 -2.01
C SER A 282 -15.05 11.05 -2.56
N LEU A 283 -14.22 10.39 -3.36
CA LEU A 283 -14.55 9.09 -3.94
C LEU A 283 -14.78 8.02 -2.86
N PHE A 284 -13.87 7.94 -1.88
CA PHE A 284 -14.00 6.98 -0.79
C PHE A 284 -15.14 7.32 0.17
N LEU A 285 -15.33 8.58 0.51
CA LEU A 285 -16.42 9.00 1.39
C LEU A 285 -17.79 8.76 0.76
N ASN A 286 -17.94 9.02 -0.54
CA ASN A 286 -19.18 8.70 -1.25
C ASN A 286 -19.44 7.19 -1.28
N MET A 287 -18.40 6.39 -1.48
CA MET A 287 -18.53 4.94 -1.44
C MET A 287 -18.97 4.44 -0.06
N VAL A 288 -18.38 4.94 1.01
CA VAL A 288 -18.70 4.57 2.40
C VAL A 288 -20.14 4.96 2.76
N GLU A 289 -20.62 6.10 2.29
CA GLU A 289 -21.98 6.55 2.52
C GLU A 289 -23.01 5.57 1.94
N ILE A 290 -22.70 4.97 0.79
CA ILE A 290 -23.61 4.06 0.10
C ILE A 290 -23.41 2.61 0.56
N ASN A 291 -22.18 2.21 0.84
CA ASN A 291 -21.85 0.85 1.26
C ASN A 291 -21.42 0.84 2.74
N PRO A 292 -22.31 0.47 3.66
CA PRO A 292 -22.02 0.51 5.11
C PRO A 292 -21.00 -0.55 5.56
N ARG A 293 -20.62 -1.47 4.70
CA ARG A 293 -19.57 -2.45 5.00
C ARG A 293 -18.16 -1.90 4.82
N LEU A 294 -18.03 -0.69 4.28
CA LEU A 294 -16.77 -0.01 4.08
C LEU A 294 -16.65 1.15 5.06
N VAL A 295 -15.50 1.25 5.71
CA VAL A 295 -15.24 2.31 6.68
C VAL A 295 -13.85 2.90 6.38
N VAL A 296 -13.77 4.21 6.15
CA VAL A 296 -12.49 4.89 6.00
C VAL A 296 -11.95 5.24 7.38
N ILE A 297 -10.71 4.85 7.65
CA ILE A 297 -10.00 5.27 8.85
C ILE A 297 -9.48 6.68 8.61
N ASN A 298 -10.18 7.67 9.17
CA ASN A 298 -9.83 9.09 9.02
C ASN A 298 -9.12 9.58 10.28
N GLU A 299 -7.83 9.24 10.38
CA GLU A 299 -6.98 9.55 11.52
C GLU A 299 -5.64 10.11 11.05
N PRO A 300 -4.90 10.82 11.91
CA PRO A 300 -3.52 11.20 11.60
C PRO A 300 -2.67 9.98 11.20
N PRO A 301 -1.56 10.18 10.48
CA PRO A 301 -0.72 9.07 10.03
C PRO A 301 -0.32 8.11 11.16
N PHE A 302 -0.47 6.82 10.92
CA PHE A 302 -0.08 5.77 11.86
C PHE A 302 0.43 4.55 11.10
N LEU A 303 1.20 3.69 11.78
CA LEU A 303 1.65 2.43 11.23
C LEU A 303 0.57 1.37 11.40
N ILE A 304 0.32 0.58 10.36
CA ILE A 304 -0.74 -0.43 10.37
C ILE A 304 -0.37 -1.67 11.19
N GLU A 305 0.89 -2.03 11.25
CA GLU A 305 1.36 -3.27 11.87
C GLU A 305 0.93 -3.39 13.35
N PRO A 306 1.07 -2.36 14.19
CA PRO A 306 0.56 -2.45 15.57
C PRO A 306 -0.95 -2.67 15.66
N LEU A 307 -1.70 -2.10 14.72
CA LEU A 307 -3.15 -2.29 14.66
C LEU A 307 -3.51 -3.72 14.28
N ILE A 308 -2.81 -4.32 13.32
CA ILE A 308 -3.01 -5.73 12.95
C ILE A 308 -2.74 -6.64 14.15
N TYR A 309 -1.65 -6.39 14.86
CA TYR A 309 -1.31 -7.13 16.08
C TYR A 309 -2.41 -7.05 17.13
N LEU A 310 -2.93 -5.86 17.38
CA LEU A 310 -3.93 -5.62 18.42
C LEU A 310 -5.31 -6.19 18.07
N THR A 311 -5.71 -6.11 16.80
CA THR A 311 -7.09 -6.44 16.38
C THR A 311 -7.28 -7.87 15.89
N ASN A 312 -6.23 -8.53 15.44
CA ASN A 312 -6.30 -9.87 14.83
C ASN A 312 -7.44 -9.98 13.79
N PRO A 313 -7.46 -9.15 12.76
CA PRO A 313 -8.58 -9.13 11.81
C PRO A 313 -8.67 -10.44 11.03
N LYS A 314 -9.80 -10.65 10.37
CA LYS A 314 -10.01 -11.81 9.48
C LYS A 314 -9.00 -11.83 8.35
N GLY A 315 -8.77 -10.69 7.73
CA GLY A 315 -7.82 -10.57 6.63
C GLY A 315 -7.25 -9.17 6.47
N ILE A 316 -6.09 -9.11 5.87
CA ILE A 316 -5.46 -7.90 5.37
C ILE A 316 -5.51 -7.94 3.85
N ILE A 317 -6.01 -6.86 3.26
CA ILE A 317 -6.11 -6.69 1.82
C ILE A 317 -5.12 -5.61 1.41
N GLY A 318 -4.33 -5.86 0.39
CA GLY A 318 -3.42 -4.88 -0.18
C GLY A 318 -3.08 -5.23 -1.61
N LEU A 319 -2.36 -4.36 -2.31
CA LEU A 319 -1.83 -4.67 -3.63
C LEU A 319 -0.55 -5.49 -3.49
N ALA A 320 0.51 -4.84 -3.02
CA ALA A 320 1.81 -5.44 -2.76
C ALA A 320 2.49 -4.82 -1.54
N SER A 321 1.70 -4.50 -0.53
CA SER A 321 2.18 -3.85 0.69
C SER A 321 3.06 -4.78 1.52
N SER A 322 4.10 -4.21 2.14
CA SER A 322 4.94 -4.92 3.12
C SER A 322 4.14 -5.49 4.28
N SER A 323 3.03 -4.88 4.65
CA SER A 323 2.16 -5.42 5.70
C SER A 323 1.63 -6.81 5.38
N LEU A 324 1.49 -7.17 4.10
CA LEU A 324 1.11 -8.54 3.70
C LEU A 324 2.16 -9.58 4.09
N ILE A 325 3.44 -9.25 3.96
CA ILE A 325 4.50 -10.19 4.35
C ILE A 325 4.71 -10.23 5.85
N TYR A 326 4.38 -9.17 6.58
CA TYR A 326 4.52 -9.13 8.04
C TYR A 326 3.33 -9.70 8.80
N THR A 327 2.17 -9.78 8.19
CA THR A 327 0.93 -10.23 8.85
C THR A 327 1.05 -11.57 9.58
N PRO A 328 1.68 -12.63 9.03
CA PRO A 328 1.83 -13.87 9.77
C PRO A 328 2.63 -13.75 11.06
N LEU A 329 3.54 -12.78 11.14
CA LEU A 329 4.34 -12.50 12.34
C LEU A 329 3.57 -11.69 13.37
N LEU A 330 2.53 -10.96 12.95
CA LEU A 330 1.69 -10.13 13.79
C LEU A 330 0.46 -10.87 14.28
N SER A 331 -0.19 -11.59 13.38
CA SER A 331 -1.47 -12.26 13.59
C SER A 331 -1.53 -13.51 12.70
N PRO A 332 -1.10 -14.68 13.22
CA PRO A 332 -1.01 -15.90 12.40
C PRO A 332 -2.34 -16.37 11.82
N SER A 333 -3.47 -16.02 12.44
CA SER A 333 -4.80 -16.40 11.96
C SER A 333 -5.37 -15.47 10.89
N THR A 334 -4.72 -14.34 10.63
CA THR A 334 -5.17 -13.35 9.65
C THR A 334 -4.78 -13.76 8.23
N GLN A 335 -5.73 -13.71 7.31
CA GLN A 335 -5.49 -14.00 5.89
C GLN A 335 -4.76 -12.83 5.22
N CYS A 336 -3.84 -13.16 4.33
CA CYS A 336 -3.11 -12.18 3.54
C CYS A 336 -3.63 -12.23 2.11
N LEU A 337 -4.32 -11.18 1.68
CA LEU A 337 -5.00 -11.12 0.38
C LEU A 337 -4.41 -10.00 -0.48
N SER A 338 -3.92 -10.35 -1.66
CA SER A 338 -3.45 -9.36 -2.64
C SER A 338 -4.48 -9.18 -3.75
N ILE A 339 -4.83 -7.93 -4.00
CA ILE A 339 -5.67 -7.52 -5.13
C ILE A 339 -4.87 -6.89 -6.27
N GLY A 340 -3.55 -6.98 -6.21
CA GLY A 340 -2.67 -6.38 -7.23
C GLY A 340 -2.95 -6.88 -8.64
N GLU A 341 -3.16 -8.18 -8.82
CA GLU A 341 -3.50 -8.78 -10.12
C GLU A 341 -4.84 -8.26 -10.65
N LEU A 342 -5.83 -8.16 -9.77
CA LEU A 342 -7.15 -7.62 -10.13
C LEU A 342 -7.06 -6.16 -10.57
N ILE A 343 -6.27 -5.35 -9.87
CA ILE A 343 -6.05 -3.95 -10.23
C ILE A 343 -5.38 -3.84 -11.59
N ILE A 344 -4.32 -4.62 -11.84
CA ILE A 344 -3.62 -4.64 -13.12
C ILE A 344 -4.61 -4.97 -14.25
N ASN A 345 -5.41 -6.01 -14.06
CA ASN A 345 -6.38 -6.46 -15.07
C ASN A 345 -7.44 -5.39 -15.37
N LEU A 346 -7.97 -4.72 -14.36
CA LEU A 346 -8.93 -3.63 -14.54
C LEU A 346 -8.31 -2.43 -15.25
N ILE A 347 -7.11 -2.03 -14.85
CA ILE A 347 -6.42 -0.90 -15.48
C ILE A 347 -6.14 -1.20 -16.95
N GLN A 348 -5.65 -2.39 -17.27
CA GLN A 348 -5.37 -2.81 -18.64
C GLN A 348 -6.64 -2.93 -19.49
N LYS A 349 -7.76 -3.29 -18.88
CA LYS A 349 -9.06 -3.35 -19.56
C LYS A 349 -9.56 -1.97 -19.99
N TYR A 350 -9.34 -0.95 -19.15
CA TYR A 350 -9.85 0.40 -19.40
C TYR A 350 -8.85 1.34 -20.06
N SER A 351 -7.56 1.05 -20.01
CA SER A 351 -6.53 1.88 -20.61
C SER A 351 -5.29 1.08 -21.03
N MET A 352 -4.91 1.21 -22.29
CA MET A 352 -3.67 0.65 -22.83
C MET A 352 -2.45 1.54 -22.55
N VAL A 353 -2.66 2.76 -22.06
CA VAL A 353 -1.63 3.79 -21.94
C VAL A 353 -0.99 3.83 -20.55
N GLU A 354 -1.71 3.34 -19.53
CA GLU A 354 -1.24 3.37 -18.16
C GLU A 354 -0.14 2.33 -17.91
N ASN A 355 0.89 2.75 -17.20
CA ASN A 355 2.03 1.90 -16.88
C ASN A 355 1.80 1.16 -15.55
N THR A 356 1.57 -0.14 -15.60
CA THR A 356 1.38 -1.01 -14.45
C THR A 356 2.67 -1.73 -14.02
N GLU A 357 3.81 -1.40 -14.62
CA GLU A 357 5.08 -2.11 -14.41
C GLU A 357 5.50 -2.12 -12.93
N MET A 358 5.38 -1.01 -12.24
CA MET A 358 5.76 -0.92 -10.83
C MET A 358 4.91 -1.84 -9.94
N ILE A 359 3.59 -1.93 -10.19
CA ILE A 359 2.73 -2.86 -9.48
C ILE A 359 3.16 -4.30 -9.77
N GLN A 360 3.43 -4.61 -11.04
CA GLN A 360 3.86 -5.95 -11.47
C GLN A 360 5.15 -6.38 -10.77
N VAL A 361 6.15 -5.49 -10.70
CA VAL A 361 7.42 -5.77 -10.02
C VAL A 361 7.20 -6.04 -8.53
N HIS A 362 6.46 -5.19 -7.85
CA HIS A 362 6.15 -5.38 -6.43
C HIS A 362 5.35 -6.67 -6.19
N LEU A 363 4.41 -6.97 -7.07
CA LEU A 363 3.60 -8.18 -6.99
C LEU A 363 4.46 -9.44 -7.13
N GLU A 364 5.44 -9.43 -8.05
CA GLU A 364 6.38 -10.55 -8.20
C GLU A 364 7.21 -10.77 -6.93
N ILE A 365 7.56 -9.72 -6.20
CA ILE A 365 8.26 -9.86 -4.91
C ILE A 365 7.38 -10.58 -3.90
N ILE A 366 6.14 -10.14 -3.71
CA ILE A 366 5.26 -10.75 -2.70
C ILE A 366 4.83 -12.17 -3.08
N LYS A 367 4.79 -12.52 -4.36
CA LYS A 367 4.54 -13.88 -4.82
C LYS A 367 5.60 -14.89 -4.37
N LYS A 368 6.79 -14.43 -4.00
CA LYS A 368 7.83 -15.29 -3.42
C LYS A 368 7.46 -15.79 -2.03
N PHE A 369 6.50 -15.15 -1.38
CA PHE A 369 5.99 -15.55 -0.06
C PHE A 369 4.70 -16.35 -0.24
N ASN A 370 4.78 -17.64 -0.02
CA ASN A 370 3.72 -18.60 -0.36
C ASN A 370 2.45 -18.50 0.48
N PHE A 371 2.48 -17.77 1.58
CA PHE A 371 1.33 -17.55 2.45
C PHE A 371 0.41 -16.40 1.98
N ILE A 372 0.81 -15.64 0.97
CA ILE A 372 -0.02 -14.55 0.43
C ILE A 372 -0.94 -15.13 -0.65
N ASN A 373 -2.24 -14.95 -0.46
CA ASN A 373 -3.24 -15.36 -1.43
C ASN A 373 -3.42 -14.28 -2.49
N ILE A 374 -3.00 -14.56 -3.71
CA ILE A 374 -3.15 -13.66 -4.85
C ILE A 374 -4.51 -13.90 -5.48
N LEU A 375 -5.39 -12.89 -5.40
CA LEU A 375 -6.71 -12.97 -6.03
C LEU A 375 -6.58 -12.69 -7.52
N ASN A 376 -7.01 -13.65 -8.37
CA ASN A 376 -6.88 -13.56 -9.82
C ASN A 376 -8.14 -13.04 -10.50
N ASP A 377 -9.30 -13.30 -9.92
CA ASP A 377 -10.59 -12.83 -10.40
C ASP A 377 -11.58 -12.67 -9.25
N LEU A 378 -12.67 -11.94 -9.50
CA LEU A 378 -13.70 -11.70 -8.50
C LEU A 378 -14.57 -12.95 -8.25
N ASN A 379 -14.69 -13.84 -9.24
CA ASN A 379 -15.40 -15.10 -9.09
C ASN A 379 -14.64 -16.05 -8.16
N GLY A 380 -13.31 -16.04 -8.21
CA GLY A 380 -12.48 -16.77 -7.26
C GLY A 380 -12.71 -16.34 -5.83
N VAL A 381 -12.97 -15.06 -5.58
CA VAL A 381 -13.33 -14.54 -4.26
C VAL A 381 -14.64 -15.15 -3.77
N ILE A 382 -15.63 -15.27 -4.65
CA ILE A 382 -16.96 -15.84 -4.31
C ILE A 382 -16.87 -17.30 -3.97
N SER A 383 -16.09 -18.08 -4.71
CA SER A 383 -15.92 -19.52 -4.47
C SER A 383 -15.03 -19.82 -3.26
N ASN A 384 -14.30 -18.82 -2.74
CA ASN A 384 -13.41 -19.01 -1.60
C ASN A 384 -14.23 -19.24 -0.32
N PRO A 385 -13.97 -20.36 0.43
CA PRO A 385 -14.70 -20.65 1.68
C PRO A 385 -14.64 -19.55 2.73
N LEU A 386 -13.61 -18.70 2.73
CA LEU A 386 -13.45 -17.59 3.64
C LEU A 386 -14.56 -16.53 3.50
N PHE A 387 -15.18 -16.45 2.34
CA PHE A 387 -16.21 -15.47 2.03
C PHE A 387 -17.64 -16.03 2.06
N LYS A 388 -17.86 -17.24 2.59
CA LYS A 388 -19.20 -17.83 2.67
C LYS A 388 -20.10 -17.08 3.64
N THR A 389 -21.36 -16.94 3.28
CA THR A 389 -22.43 -16.42 4.13
C THR A 389 -23.44 -17.52 4.46
N GLU A 390 -24.07 -17.45 5.63
CA GLU A 390 -25.10 -18.38 6.07
C GLU A 390 -26.53 -17.92 5.74
N GLU A 391 -26.70 -16.74 5.14
CA GLU A 391 -28.02 -16.21 4.80
C GLU A 391 -28.66 -16.99 3.65
N THR A 392 -29.99 -17.16 3.72
CA THR A 392 -30.75 -17.88 2.70
C THR A 392 -30.99 -16.99 1.46
N PHE A 393 -31.25 -17.64 0.32
CA PHE A 393 -31.56 -16.96 -0.93
C PHE A 393 -32.75 -15.99 -0.79
N GLU A 394 -33.84 -16.45 -0.16
CA GLU A 394 -35.03 -15.63 0.01
C GLU A 394 -34.80 -14.43 0.92
N THR A 395 -34.06 -14.60 2.02
CA THR A 395 -33.74 -13.53 2.96
C THR A 395 -32.86 -12.46 2.25
N LEU A 396 -31.90 -12.92 1.43
CA LEU A 396 -31.06 -12.03 0.65
C LEU A 396 -31.88 -11.23 -0.38
N LEU A 397 -32.83 -11.87 -1.07
CA LEU A 397 -33.70 -11.16 -2.04
C LEU A 397 -34.55 -10.09 -1.36
N LYS A 398 -35.10 -10.37 -0.20
CA LYS A 398 -35.92 -9.40 0.58
C LYS A 398 -35.09 -8.23 1.03
N SER A 399 -33.86 -8.49 1.53
CA SER A 399 -32.93 -7.45 1.96
C SER A 399 -32.49 -6.57 0.79
N ALA A 400 -32.22 -7.18 -0.37
CA ALA A 400 -31.88 -6.46 -1.59
C ALA A 400 -33.01 -5.54 -2.06
N GLU A 401 -34.24 -6.04 -2.06
CA GLU A 401 -35.41 -5.27 -2.47
C GLU A 401 -35.66 -4.08 -1.56
N PHE A 402 -35.56 -4.28 -0.24
CA PHE A 402 -35.67 -3.19 0.71
C PHE A 402 -34.62 -2.11 0.50
N ALA A 403 -33.36 -2.51 0.34
CA ALA A 403 -32.25 -1.59 0.08
C ALA A 403 -32.45 -0.82 -1.23
N TYR A 404 -32.91 -1.50 -2.28
CA TYR A 404 -33.18 -0.88 -3.58
C TYR A 404 -34.31 0.17 -3.49
N LYS A 405 -35.39 -0.15 -2.87
CA LYS A 405 -36.52 0.78 -2.66
C LYS A 405 -36.13 1.98 -1.82
N SER A 406 -35.16 1.81 -0.92
CA SER A 406 -34.58 2.90 -0.11
C SER A 406 -33.49 3.66 -0.86
N LYS A 407 -33.23 3.38 -2.13
CA LYS A 407 -32.16 3.95 -2.97
C LYS A 407 -30.75 3.67 -2.45
N ASN A 408 -30.58 2.68 -1.61
CA ASN A 408 -29.29 2.20 -1.16
C ASN A 408 -28.79 1.13 -2.16
N TYR A 409 -28.30 1.60 -3.31
CA TYR A 409 -28.01 0.73 -4.45
C TYR A 409 -26.82 -0.21 -4.21
N PHE A 410 -25.78 0.22 -3.52
CA PHE A 410 -24.66 -0.67 -3.21
C PHE A 410 -25.08 -1.81 -2.31
N GLN A 411 -25.88 -1.55 -1.31
CA GLN A 411 -26.39 -2.59 -0.43
C GLN A 411 -27.34 -3.54 -1.16
N ALA A 412 -28.16 -3.03 -2.06
CA ALA A 412 -29.01 -3.85 -2.92
C ALA A 412 -28.18 -4.77 -3.81
N ILE A 413 -27.15 -4.21 -4.48
CA ILE A 413 -26.20 -4.98 -5.27
C ILE A 413 -25.54 -6.07 -4.44
N PHE A 414 -25.09 -5.74 -3.24
CA PHE A 414 -24.52 -6.68 -2.28
C PHE A 414 -25.39 -7.91 -2.11
N TYR A 415 -26.63 -7.71 -1.72
CA TYR A 415 -27.55 -8.81 -1.44
C TYR A 415 -27.90 -9.62 -2.69
N TRP A 416 -28.09 -8.95 -3.83
CA TRP A 416 -28.37 -9.68 -5.08
C TRP A 416 -27.20 -10.51 -5.58
N GLN A 417 -25.97 -10.02 -5.45
CA GLN A 417 -24.81 -10.83 -5.84
C GLN A 417 -24.64 -12.04 -4.90
N LEU A 418 -24.81 -11.87 -3.61
CA LEU A 418 -24.81 -12.99 -2.68
C LEU A 418 -25.90 -13.99 -3.00
N ALA A 419 -27.13 -13.53 -3.28
CA ALA A 419 -28.25 -14.40 -3.61
C ALA A 419 -28.02 -15.17 -4.91
N SER A 420 -27.52 -14.49 -5.93
CA SER A 420 -27.35 -15.06 -7.27
C SER A 420 -26.08 -15.89 -7.41
N LYS A 421 -25.11 -15.76 -6.50
CA LYS A 421 -23.79 -16.39 -6.60
C LYS A 421 -23.13 -16.11 -7.96
N ASN A 422 -23.28 -14.86 -8.46
CA ASN A 422 -22.85 -14.38 -9.78
C ASN A 422 -23.54 -14.99 -10.98
N ASN A 423 -24.59 -15.75 -10.79
CA ASN A 423 -25.45 -16.18 -11.89
C ASN A 423 -26.72 -15.32 -11.92
N ILE A 424 -26.68 -14.24 -12.68
CA ILE A 424 -27.76 -13.24 -12.73
C ILE A 424 -29.11 -13.84 -13.16
N THR A 425 -29.09 -14.92 -13.91
CA THR A 425 -30.33 -15.58 -14.33
C THR A 425 -31.15 -16.11 -13.14
N LEU A 426 -30.50 -16.40 -11.99
CA LEU A 426 -31.21 -16.81 -10.78
C LEU A 426 -32.09 -15.70 -10.18
N LEU A 427 -31.84 -14.44 -10.52
CA LEU A 427 -32.62 -13.31 -10.04
C LEU A 427 -33.96 -13.15 -10.77
N GLY A 428 -34.13 -13.78 -11.95
CA GLY A 428 -35.34 -13.63 -12.75
C GLY A 428 -35.64 -12.16 -13.08
N HIS A 429 -36.84 -11.71 -12.83
CA HIS A 429 -37.25 -10.31 -13.08
C HIS A 429 -36.44 -9.30 -12.26
N LYS A 430 -35.91 -9.70 -11.12
CA LYS A 430 -35.07 -8.82 -10.27
C LYS A 430 -33.73 -8.49 -10.91
N ALA A 431 -33.33 -9.18 -11.98
CA ALA A 431 -32.13 -8.85 -12.72
C ALA A 431 -32.16 -7.41 -13.26
N LEU A 432 -33.32 -6.91 -13.68
CA LEU A 432 -33.46 -5.51 -14.11
C LEU A 432 -33.23 -4.52 -12.96
N TRP A 433 -33.72 -4.84 -11.77
CA TRP A 433 -33.48 -4.04 -10.58
C TRP A 433 -31.98 -3.99 -10.25
N TYR A 434 -31.34 -5.14 -10.32
CA TYR A 434 -29.88 -5.25 -10.12
C TYR A 434 -29.11 -4.38 -11.09
N TYR A 435 -29.42 -4.47 -12.40
CA TYR A 435 -28.74 -3.65 -13.41
C TYR A 435 -29.06 -2.16 -13.28
N ASN A 436 -30.26 -1.82 -12.85
CA ASN A 436 -30.60 -0.42 -12.56
C ASN A 436 -29.80 0.11 -11.36
N ALA A 437 -29.61 -0.69 -10.33
CA ALA A 437 -28.75 -0.34 -9.19
C ALA A 437 -27.29 -0.14 -9.65
N LEU A 438 -26.75 -1.04 -10.47
CA LEU A 438 -25.41 -0.89 -11.06
C LEU A 438 -25.30 0.39 -11.86
N TYR A 439 -26.31 0.72 -12.66
CA TYR A 439 -26.31 1.95 -13.44
C TYR A 439 -26.24 3.21 -12.55
N ASN A 440 -26.97 3.24 -11.47
CA ASN A 440 -26.94 4.36 -10.53
C ASN A 440 -25.57 4.49 -9.84
N VAL A 441 -24.97 3.38 -9.48
CA VAL A 441 -23.63 3.35 -8.90
C VAL A 441 -22.59 3.84 -9.91
N LYS A 442 -22.68 3.40 -11.17
CA LYS A 442 -21.83 3.86 -12.27
C LYS A 442 -21.84 5.38 -12.40
N GLN A 443 -23.03 5.99 -12.34
CA GLN A 443 -23.14 7.45 -12.42
C GLN A 443 -22.40 8.16 -11.26
N ILE A 444 -22.51 7.63 -10.05
CA ILE A 444 -21.88 8.20 -8.86
C ILE A 444 -20.36 8.17 -9.00
N TYR A 445 -19.80 7.04 -9.44
CA TYR A 445 -18.35 6.85 -9.52
C TYR A 445 -17.77 7.03 -10.91
N LYS A 446 -18.60 7.30 -11.92
CA LYS A 446 -18.20 7.39 -13.33
C LYS A 446 -17.42 6.16 -13.80
N MET A 447 -17.76 4.98 -13.25
CA MET A 447 -17.19 3.71 -13.67
C MET A 447 -17.97 3.13 -14.85
N GLU A 448 -17.27 2.31 -15.66
CA GLU A 448 -17.90 1.60 -16.76
C GLU A 448 -18.28 0.19 -16.33
N TYR A 449 -19.59 -0.06 -16.29
CA TYR A 449 -20.14 -1.39 -16.14
C TYR A 449 -20.68 -1.88 -17.48
N SER A 450 -20.91 -3.19 -17.58
CA SER A 450 -21.65 -3.73 -18.72
C SER A 450 -23.10 -3.22 -18.68
N ASP A 451 -23.52 -2.51 -19.70
CA ASP A 451 -24.89 -2.01 -19.86
C ASP A 451 -25.79 -3.01 -20.60
N ILE A 452 -25.27 -4.21 -20.90
CA ILE A 452 -26.02 -5.30 -21.54
C ILE A 452 -26.60 -6.18 -20.45
N ILE A 453 -27.90 -6.34 -20.44
CA ILE A 453 -28.62 -7.24 -19.52
C ILE A 453 -29.30 -8.36 -20.30
N TYR A 454 -29.46 -9.51 -19.63
CA TYR A 454 -30.10 -10.69 -20.21
C TYR A 454 -31.45 -10.92 -19.56
N ILE A 455 -32.51 -10.88 -20.34
CA ILE A 455 -33.88 -11.11 -19.93
C ILE A 455 -34.41 -12.29 -20.74
N ASP A 456 -34.72 -13.41 -20.05
CA ASP A 456 -35.21 -14.63 -20.72
C ASP A 456 -34.33 -15.06 -21.92
N ASN A 457 -32.99 -15.03 -21.71
CA ASN A 457 -31.97 -15.32 -22.72
C ASN A 457 -31.88 -14.30 -23.87
N ILE A 458 -32.52 -13.14 -23.77
CA ILE A 458 -32.42 -12.04 -24.71
C ILE A 458 -31.51 -10.97 -24.10
N SER A 459 -30.46 -10.57 -24.82
CA SER A 459 -29.62 -9.45 -24.38
C SER A 459 -30.35 -8.12 -24.62
N VAL A 460 -30.30 -7.24 -23.62
CA VAL A 460 -30.91 -5.92 -23.67
C VAL A 460 -29.85 -4.88 -23.32
N ASP A 461 -29.62 -3.94 -24.23
CA ASP A 461 -28.62 -2.89 -24.08
C ASP A 461 -29.29 -1.59 -23.61
N PHE A 462 -28.87 -1.07 -22.46
CA PHE A 462 -29.37 0.21 -21.95
C PHE A 462 -28.99 1.42 -22.81
N HIS A 463 -28.02 1.28 -23.68
CA HIS A 463 -27.65 2.34 -24.63
C HIS A 463 -28.32 2.18 -26.01
N SER A 464 -29.17 1.18 -26.16
CA SER A 464 -29.87 0.93 -27.43
C SER A 464 -30.75 2.11 -27.83
N LYS A 465 -30.76 2.40 -29.14
CA LYS A 465 -31.72 3.34 -29.76
C LYS A 465 -32.95 2.62 -30.29
N ASP A 466 -33.04 1.29 -30.16
CA ASP A 466 -34.15 0.49 -30.58
C ASP A 466 -35.36 0.65 -29.68
N LYS A 467 -36.45 1.15 -30.21
CA LYS A 467 -37.71 1.36 -29.50
C LYS A 467 -38.25 0.05 -28.90
N LEU A 468 -38.14 -1.06 -29.60
CA LEU A 468 -38.63 -2.36 -29.13
C LEU A 468 -37.87 -2.83 -27.89
N THR A 469 -36.58 -2.59 -27.83
CA THR A 469 -35.75 -2.89 -26.65
C THR A 469 -36.26 -2.14 -25.44
N TRP A 470 -36.54 -0.85 -25.56
CA TRP A 470 -37.05 -0.03 -24.44
C TRP A 470 -38.47 -0.44 -24.01
N GLU A 471 -39.32 -0.83 -24.95
CA GLU A 471 -40.64 -1.39 -24.62
C GLU A 471 -40.52 -2.65 -23.77
N LYS A 472 -39.61 -3.56 -24.11
CA LYS A 472 -39.34 -4.77 -23.31
C LYS A 472 -38.84 -4.43 -21.90
N ILE A 473 -37.89 -3.51 -21.77
CA ILE A 473 -37.36 -3.08 -20.48
C ILE A 473 -38.48 -2.53 -19.58
N LYS A 474 -39.30 -1.63 -20.14
CA LYS A 474 -40.43 -1.06 -19.40
C LYS A 474 -41.44 -2.12 -18.98
N HIS A 475 -41.74 -3.06 -19.84
CA HIS A 475 -42.66 -4.16 -19.57
C HIS A 475 -42.16 -5.03 -18.41
N TYR A 476 -40.85 -5.37 -18.37
CA TYR A 476 -40.27 -6.16 -17.29
C TYR A 476 -40.32 -5.42 -15.97
N TYR A 477 -39.99 -4.14 -15.95
CA TYR A 477 -40.12 -3.33 -14.75
C TYR A 477 -41.57 -3.23 -14.26
N TYR A 478 -42.49 -3.11 -15.19
CA TYR A 478 -43.91 -3.08 -14.89
C TYR A 478 -44.35 -4.41 -14.23
N SER A 479 -44.04 -5.54 -14.87
CA SER A 479 -44.39 -6.86 -14.37
C SER A 479 -43.78 -7.18 -13.01
N ALA A 480 -42.59 -6.64 -12.72
CA ALA A 480 -41.89 -6.82 -11.45
C ALA A 480 -42.32 -5.81 -10.39
N ASP A 481 -43.28 -4.95 -10.67
CA ASP A 481 -43.77 -3.87 -9.77
C ASP A 481 -42.58 -2.95 -9.33
N ASN A 482 -41.70 -2.61 -10.27
CA ASN A 482 -40.53 -1.80 -10.01
C ASN A 482 -40.69 -0.39 -10.60
N ARG A 483 -41.35 0.49 -9.86
CA ARG A 483 -41.58 1.88 -10.29
C ARG A 483 -40.29 2.65 -10.56
N ILE A 484 -39.27 2.48 -9.71
CA ILE A 484 -37.99 3.18 -9.86
C ILE A 484 -37.32 2.78 -11.16
N GLY A 485 -37.28 1.47 -11.47
CA GLY A 485 -36.74 0.96 -12.72
C GLY A 485 -37.51 1.42 -13.94
N ARG A 486 -38.84 1.44 -13.86
CA ARG A 486 -39.70 1.97 -14.94
C ARG A 486 -39.41 3.42 -15.25
N ASP A 487 -39.37 4.26 -14.22
CA ASP A 487 -39.09 5.68 -14.37
C ASP A 487 -37.68 5.90 -14.95
N ARG A 488 -36.70 5.12 -14.53
CA ARG A 488 -35.34 5.17 -15.05
C ARG A 488 -35.29 4.72 -16.52
N ALA A 489 -35.96 3.62 -16.86
CA ALA A 489 -36.01 3.15 -18.25
C ALA A 489 -36.67 4.17 -19.18
N ALA A 490 -37.75 4.82 -18.72
CA ALA A 490 -38.40 5.88 -19.47
C ALA A 490 -37.47 7.08 -19.68
N ALA A 491 -36.73 7.49 -18.67
CA ALA A 491 -35.77 8.59 -18.75
C ALA A 491 -34.62 8.26 -19.74
N LEU A 492 -34.09 7.04 -19.71
CA LEU A 492 -33.03 6.59 -20.62
C LEU A 492 -33.53 6.48 -22.06
N GLU A 493 -34.74 5.95 -22.28
CA GLU A 493 -35.36 5.90 -23.57
C GLU A 493 -35.49 7.31 -24.16
N HIS A 494 -35.99 8.26 -23.37
CA HIS A 494 -36.11 9.65 -23.79
C HIS A 494 -34.74 10.23 -24.18
N HIS A 495 -33.72 10.02 -23.35
CA HIS A 495 -32.35 10.49 -23.65
C HIS A 495 -31.82 9.96 -24.97
N HIS A 496 -31.98 8.66 -25.25
CA HIS A 496 -31.46 8.05 -26.48
C HIS A 496 -32.24 8.41 -27.75
N HIS A 497 -33.53 8.70 -27.65
CA HIS A 497 -34.35 9.02 -28.79
C HIS A 497 -34.48 10.52 -29.10
N HIS A 498 -34.07 11.39 -28.15
CA HIS A 498 -34.14 12.85 -28.31
C HIS A 498 -32.77 13.52 -28.31
N HIS A 499 -31.73 12.76 -28.22
CA HIS A 499 -30.36 13.18 -28.34
C HIS A 499 -29.61 12.24 -29.29
#